data_f101fb19e532cda07984d86310e506a7
#
_entry.id   f101fb19e532cda07984d86310e506a7
#
_cell.length_a   1.000
_cell.length_b   1.000
_cell.length_c   1.000
_cell.angle_alpha   90.00
_cell.angle_beta   90.00
_cell.angle_gamma   90.00
#
_symmetry.space_group_name_H-M   'P 1'
#
loop_
_entity.id
_entity.type
_entity.pdbx_description
1 polymer ?
#
loop_
_entity_poly.entity_id
_entity_poly.type
_entity_poly.pdbx_seq_one_letter_code
_entity_poly.pdbx_strand_id
1 'polypeptide(L)'
;PCRSRGLGDVYKRQIKQSAALVRGATYGTMLRNEEYDFCRLGTFIERADNTARILDVKYYVLLPSAKAVGTSIDNVQWETILRSVSAYGGFRLEYGHEAGPGDIATFLILDKRMPRSLIYCCDILRLHLLSLCSAYRNKPASFSKIMQLQNRFLTHDIEAIFKFGLHDFLQKMISLFADLSEQIEIDYRFYE
;
A
#
# COMPACT_ATOMS: atom_id res chain seq x y z
N PRO A 1 -23.34 30.61 -11.93
CA PRO A 1 -22.26 31.23 -11.15
C PRO A 1 -21.03 30.34 -11.20
N CYS A 2 -19.97 30.84 -11.84
CA CYS A 2 -18.64 30.20 -11.77
C CYS A 2 -18.20 30.23 -10.31
N ARG A 3 -18.30 29.10 -9.60
CA ARG A 3 -17.60 28.95 -8.33
C ARG A 3 -16.12 29.12 -8.62
N SER A 4 -15.49 30.17 -8.15
CA SER A 4 -14.05 30.36 -8.14
C SER A 4 -13.47 29.19 -7.33
N ARG A 5 -12.91 28.18 -8.02
CA ARG A 5 -12.14 27.13 -7.37
C ARG A 5 -10.98 27.84 -6.69
N GLY A 6 -10.87 27.71 -5.37
CA GLY A 6 -9.80 28.35 -4.62
C GLY A 6 -8.43 27.98 -5.20
N LEU A 7 -7.46 28.89 -5.10
CA LEU A 7 -6.10 28.72 -5.62
C LEU A 7 -5.50 27.38 -5.19
N GLY A 8 -5.78 26.93 -3.95
CA GLY A 8 -5.37 25.64 -3.43
C GLY A 8 -5.88 24.41 -4.20
N ASP A 9 -7.10 24.47 -4.77
CA ASP A 9 -7.65 23.36 -5.56
C ASP A 9 -6.97 23.25 -6.93
N VAL A 10 -6.56 24.38 -7.51
CA VAL A 10 -5.79 24.41 -8.76
C VAL A 10 -4.43 23.77 -8.56
N TYR A 11 -3.69 24.12 -7.49
CA TYR A 11 -2.39 23.54 -7.17
C TYR A 11 -2.49 22.04 -6.87
N LYS A 12 -3.46 21.61 -6.07
CA LYS A 12 -3.70 20.17 -5.80
C LYS A 12 -3.95 19.39 -7.09
N ARG A 13 -4.70 19.95 -8.02
CA ARG A 13 -4.97 19.32 -9.32
C ARG A 13 -3.71 19.22 -10.16
N GLN A 14 -2.89 20.29 -10.22
CA GLN A 14 -1.62 20.28 -10.95
C GLN A 14 -0.65 19.23 -10.40
N ILE A 15 -0.48 19.15 -9.06
CA ILE A 15 0.36 18.14 -8.42
C ILE A 15 -0.11 16.72 -8.80
N LYS A 16 -1.41 16.45 -8.73
CA LYS A 16 -1.97 15.15 -9.12
C LYS A 16 -1.72 14.81 -10.59
N GLN A 17 -1.87 15.80 -11.48
CA GLN A 17 -1.62 15.63 -12.92
C GLN A 17 -0.14 15.38 -13.20
N SER A 18 0.76 16.17 -12.62
CA SER A 18 2.21 15.98 -12.77
C SER A 18 2.68 14.64 -12.24
N ALA A 19 2.20 14.23 -11.06
CA ALA A 19 2.52 12.92 -10.50
C ALA A 19 1.99 11.74 -11.36
N ALA A 20 0.82 11.91 -11.98
CA ALA A 20 0.28 10.92 -12.92
C ALA A 20 1.11 10.84 -14.21
N LEU A 21 1.53 12.00 -14.74
CA LEU A 21 2.39 12.08 -15.93
C LEU A 21 3.74 11.42 -15.69
N VAL A 22 4.41 11.73 -14.58
CA VAL A 22 5.71 11.12 -14.20
C VAL A 22 5.57 9.62 -14.10
N ARG A 23 4.55 9.11 -13.40
CA ARG A 23 4.31 7.66 -13.29
C ARG A 23 4.05 7.02 -14.66
N GLY A 24 3.25 7.68 -15.50
CA GLY A 24 2.95 7.21 -16.86
C GLY A 24 4.20 7.16 -17.73
N ALA A 25 5.01 8.20 -17.71
CA ALA A 25 6.28 8.27 -18.43
C ALA A 25 7.26 7.18 -17.93
N THR A 26 7.50 7.09 -16.63
CA THR A 26 8.36 6.05 -16.04
C THR A 26 7.92 4.66 -16.46
N TYR A 27 6.63 4.36 -16.37
CA TYR A 27 6.11 3.05 -16.73
C TYR A 27 6.17 2.78 -18.24
N GLY A 28 5.87 3.79 -19.08
CA GLY A 28 5.75 3.64 -20.53
C GLY A 28 7.07 3.73 -21.30
N THR A 29 8.06 4.46 -20.80
CA THR A 29 9.27 4.81 -21.59
C THR A 29 10.60 4.43 -20.95
N MET A 30 10.64 4.18 -19.64
CA MET A 30 11.89 3.85 -18.96
C MET A 30 12.36 2.43 -19.31
N LEU A 31 13.63 2.27 -19.59
CA LEU A 31 14.23 0.96 -19.81
C LEU A 31 14.07 0.08 -18.55
N ARG A 32 13.80 -1.22 -18.76
CA ARG A 32 13.64 -2.19 -17.67
C ARG A 32 14.99 -2.71 -17.19
N ASN A 33 15.69 -1.85 -16.47
CA ASN A 33 17.02 -2.06 -15.92
C ASN A 33 17.01 -1.79 -14.40
N GLU A 34 18.17 -1.72 -13.78
CA GLU A 34 18.32 -1.54 -12.34
C GLU A 34 17.68 -0.25 -11.84
N GLU A 35 17.85 0.87 -12.56
CA GLU A 35 17.26 2.16 -12.18
C GLU A 35 15.72 2.09 -12.16
N TYR A 36 15.14 1.37 -13.11
CA TYR A 36 13.71 1.09 -13.09
C TYR A 36 13.30 0.26 -11.88
N ASP A 37 14.08 -0.79 -11.55
CA ASP A 37 13.81 -1.64 -10.39
C ASP A 37 13.85 -0.81 -9.10
N PHE A 38 14.82 0.06 -8.90
CA PHE A 38 14.88 0.96 -7.73
C PHE A 38 13.72 1.95 -7.69
N CYS A 39 13.32 2.55 -8.81
CA CYS A 39 12.13 3.40 -8.88
C CYS A 39 10.86 2.67 -8.47
N ARG A 40 10.75 1.40 -8.85
CA ARG A 40 9.60 0.56 -8.48
C ARG A 40 9.63 0.15 -7.01
N LEU A 41 10.80 -0.19 -6.47
CA LEU A 41 10.97 -0.48 -5.05
C LEU A 41 10.51 0.70 -4.19
N GLY A 42 11.03 1.90 -4.43
CA GLY A 42 10.59 3.10 -3.70
C GLY A 42 9.10 3.36 -3.82
N THR A 43 8.53 3.22 -5.03
CA THR A 43 7.09 3.41 -5.27
C THR A 43 6.23 2.43 -4.46
N PHE A 44 6.62 1.17 -4.35
CA PHE A 44 5.79 0.16 -3.69
C PHE A 44 6.02 0.09 -2.18
N ILE A 45 7.19 0.45 -1.68
CA ILE A 45 7.43 0.67 -0.25
C ILE A 45 6.53 1.81 0.27
N GLU A 46 6.59 2.99 -0.39
CA GLU A 46 5.74 4.13 -0.04
C GLU A 46 4.25 3.78 -0.12
N ARG A 47 3.84 3.05 -1.15
CA ARG A 47 2.44 2.66 -1.33
C ARG A 47 1.96 1.73 -0.24
N ALA A 48 2.76 0.74 0.15
CA ALA A 48 2.43 -0.18 1.22
C ALA A 48 2.35 0.54 2.57
N ASP A 49 3.33 1.39 2.89
CA ASP A 49 3.35 2.20 4.11
C ASP A 49 2.11 3.12 4.18
N ASN A 50 1.80 3.85 3.10
CA ASN A 50 0.62 4.70 3.04
C ASN A 50 -0.69 3.92 3.23
N THR A 51 -0.84 2.75 2.61
CA THR A 51 -2.04 1.93 2.76
C THR A 51 -2.17 1.42 4.20
N ALA A 52 -1.09 0.95 4.80
CA ALA A 52 -1.09 0.49 6.18
C ALA A 52 -1.45 1.62 7.15
N ARG A 53 -0.87 2.81 7.00
CA ARG A 53 -1.20 3.98 7.84
C ARG A 53 -2.64 4.46 7.67
N ILE A 54 -3.17 4.48 6.44
CA ILE A 54 -4.56 4.89 6.19
C ILE A 54 -5.54 3.89 6.84
N LEU A 55 -5.24 2.59 6.77
CA LEU A 55 -6.03 1.57 7.47
C LEU A 55 -5.94 1.74 8.99
N ASP A 56 -4.75 2.03 9.50
CA ASP A 56 -4.51 2.20 10.94
C ASP A 56 -5.22 3.41 11.54
N VAL A 57 -5.30 4.52 10.81
CA VAL A 57 -6.08 5.71 11.22
C VAL A 57 -7.54 5.37 11.53
N LYS A 58 -8.12 4.42 10.82
CA LYS A 58 -9.49 3.96 11.09
C LYS A 58 -9.65 3.48 12.53
N TYR A 59 -8.66 2.80 13.05
CA TYR A 59 -8.72 2.21 14.39
C TYR A 59 -8.64 3.25 15.50
N TYR A 60 -7.79 4.28 15.35
CA TYR A 60 -7.53 5.28 16.38
C TYR A 60 -8.43 6.50 16.35
N VAL A 61 -8.74 6.99 15.16
CA VAL A 61 -9.38 8.31 14.99
C VAL A 61 -10.87 8.18 14.73
N LEU A 62 -11.30 7.10 14.08
CA LEU A 62 -12.65 6.98 13.55
C LEU A 62 -13.55 6.04 14.35
N LEU A 63 -13.01 5.33 15.36
CA LEU A 63 -13.80 4.49 16.28
C LEU A 63 -13.83 5.13 17.68
N PRO A 64 -14.69 6.12 17.94
CA PRO A 64 -14.76 6.77 19.25
C PRO A 64 -15.32 5.85 20.34
N SER A 65 -15.92 4.72 20.00
CA SER A 65 -16.37 3.70 20.95
C SER A 65 -16.68 2.37 20.25
N ALA A 66 -16.55 1.25 20.97
CA ALA A 66 -16.94 -0.07 20.50
C ALA A 66 -18.44 -0.16 20.08
N LYS A 67 -19.29 0.78 20.53
CA LYS A 67 -20.69 0.88 20.16
C LYS A 67 -20.93 1.40 18.72
N ALA A 68 -19.91 1.97 18.09
CA ALA A 68 -20.00 2.52 16.73
C ALA A 68 -19.71 1.48 15.64
N VAL A 69 -19.22 0.30 16.00
CA VAL A 69 -18.94 -0.80 15.05
C VAL A 69 -20.24 -1.29 14.42
N GLY A 70 -20.25 -1.34 13.06
CA GLY A 70 -21.43 -1.80 12.30
C GLY A 70 -22.53 -0.75 12.11
N THR A 71 -22.31 0.49 12.54
CA THR A 71 -23.25 1.59 12.29
C THR A 71 -23.09 2.17 10.89
N SER A 72 -24.07 2.98 10.46
CA SER A 72 -23.98 3.74 9.19
C SER A 72 -22.74 4.66 9.13
N ILE A 73 -22.31 5.20 10.26
CA ILE A 73 -21.11 6.04 10.38
C ILE A 73 -19.87 5.19 10.10
N ASP A 74 -19.80 3.99 10.64
CA ASP A 74 -18.70 3.06 10.40
C ASP A 74 -18.56 2.72 8.92
N ASN A 75 -19.66 2.45 8.23
CA ASN A 75 -19.66 2.18 6.79
C ASN A 75 -19.18 3.38 5.96
N VAL A 76 -19.62 4.61 6.27
CA VAL A 76 -19.14 5.83 5.60
C VAL A 76 -17.63 6.04 5.80
N GLN A 77 -17.12 5.74 6.99
CA GLN A 77 -15.70 5.85 7.29
C GLN A 77 -14.88 4.83 6.49
N TRP A 78 -15.32 3.59 6.39
CA TRP A 78 -14.68 2.56 5.56
C TRP A 78 -14.71 2.92 4.07
N GLU A 79 -15.80 3.47 3.59
CA GLU A 79 -15.88 3.99 2.22
C GLU A 79 -14.90 5.14 1.98
N THR A 80 -14.70 6.00 2.97
CA THR A 80 -13.73 7.11 2.91
C THR A 80 -12.30 6.56 2.80
N ILE A 81 -11.97 5.48 3.49
CA ILE A 81 -10.68 4.79 3.35
C ILE A 81 -10.48 4.28 1.92
N LEU A 82 -11.45 3.56 1.37
CA LEU A 82 -11.39 3.08 -0.02
C LEU A 82 -11.17 4.22 -1.02
N ARG A 83 -11.84 5.36 -0.83
CA ARG A 83 -11.68 6.54 -1.66
C ARG A 83 -10.30 7.18 -1.51
N SER A 84 -9.76 7.22 -0.29
CA SER A 84 -8.43 7.77 0.03
C SER A 84 -7.30 7.02 -0.68
N VAL A 85 -7.43 5.69 -0.76
CA VAL A 85 -6.47 4.85 -1.50
C VAL A 85 -6.86 4.64 -2.96
N SER A 86 -7.88 5.35 -3.48
CA SER A 86 -8.40 5.20 -4.86
C SER A 86 -8.81 3.76 -5.21
N ALA A 87 -9.31 3.01 -4.23
CA ALA A 87 -9.69 1.60 -4.35
C ALA A 87 -11.21 1.39 -4.51
N TYR A 88 -12.03 2.44 -4.31
CA TYR A 88 -13.47 2.35 -4.23
C TYR A 88 -14.12 1.68 -5.46
N GLY A 89 -13.71 2.08 -6.68
CA GLY A 89 -14.26 1.52 -7.91
C GLY A 89 -13.98 0.03 -8.06
N GLY A 90 -12.74 -0.40 -7.81
CA GLY A 90 -12.35 -1.81 -7.86
C GLY A 90 -13.05 -2.64 -6.79
N PHE A 91 -13.18 -2.11 -5.58
CA PHE A 91 -13.90 -2.77 -4.51
C PHE A 91 -15.38 -2.99 -4.84
N ARG A 92 -16.06 -1.97 -5.36
CA ARG A 92 -17.47 -2.07 -5.73
C ARG A 92 -17.72 -3.05 -6.88
N LEU A 93 -16.77 -3.16 -7.79
CA LEU A 93 -16.84 -4.14 -8.88
C LEU A 93 -16.74 -5.58 -8.37
N GLU A 94 -15.92 -5.82 -7.36
CA GLU A 94 -15.64 -7.17 -6.84
C GLU A 94 -16.67 -7.62 -5.78
N TYR A 95 -16.99 -6.73 -4.84
CA TYR A 95 -17.79 -7.07 -3.64
C TYR A 95 -19.22 -6.53 -3.67
N GLY A 96 -19.55 -5.66 -4.62
CA GLY A 96 -20.90 -5.07 -4.70
C GLY A 96 -21.18 -4.02 -3.62
N HIS A 97 -22.47 -3.85 -3.28
CA HIS A 97 -22.93 -2.79 -2.37
C HIS A 97 -23.11 -3.23 -0.91
N GLU A 98 -23.22 -4.52 -0.64
CA GLU A 98 -23.52 -5.08 0.69
C GLU A 98 -22.25 -5.48 1.49
N ALA A 99 -21.06 -5.25 0.91
CA ALA A 99 -19.79 -5.61 1.52
C ALA A 99 -19.49 -4.83 2.81
N GLY A 100 -18.99 -5.54 3.80
CA GLY A 100 -18.72 -5.02 5.14
C GLY A 100 -17.26 -4.59 5.37
N PRO A 101 -16.97 -4.13 6.58
CA PRO A 101 -15.61 -3.73 6.99
C PRO A 101 -14.54 -4.82 6.81
N GLY A 102 -14.91 -6.08 7.05
CA GLY A 102 -14.02 -7.23 6.87
C GLY A 102 -13.59 -7.43 5.41
N ASP A 103 -14.52 -7.23 4.47
CA ASP A 103 -14.25 -7.34 3.04
C ASP A 103 -13.30 -6.22 2.58
N ILE A 104 -13.46 -5.01 3.12
CA ILE A 104 -12.59 -3.87 2.81
C ILE A 104 -11.17 -4.12 3.34
N ALA A 105 -11.04 -4.63 4.55
CA ALA A 105 -9.74 -5.00 5.09
C ALA A 105 -9.11 -6.13 4.28
N THR A 106 -9.86 -7.17 3.92
CA THR A 106 -9.41 -8.26 3.04
C THR A 106 -8.90 -7.71 1.70
N PHE A 107 -9.67 -6.83 1.07
CA PHE A 107 -9.32 -6.23 -0.22
C PHE A 107 -8.04 -5.40 -0.16
N LEU A 108 -7.85 -4.62 0.91
CA LEU A 108 -6.68 -3.74 1.04
C LEU A 108 -5.44 -4.43 1.65
N ILE A 109 -5.61 -5.59 2.28
CA ILE A 109 -4.50 -6.32 2.88
C ILE A 109 -4.10 -7.53 2.01
N LEU A 110 -5.07 -8.35 1.57
CA LEU A 110 -4.83 -9.69 1.03
C LEU A 110 -5.20 -9.88 -0.45
N ASP A 111 -5.87 -8.93 -1.13
CA ASP A 111 -6.20 -9.12 -2.54
C ASP A 111 -4.99 -8.88 -3.45
N LYS A 112 -4.52 -9.95 -4.11
CA LYS A 112 -3.37 -9.91 -5.02
C LYS A 112 -3.62 -9.16 -6.32
N ARG A 113 -4.85 -8.78 -6.64
CA ARG A 113 -5.22 -8.03 -7.85
C ARG A 113 -5.30 -6.53 -7.59
N MET A 114 -5.42 -6.13 -6.30
CA MET A 114 -5.51 -4.72 -5.93
C MET A 114 -4.13 -4.08 -5.84
N PRO A 115 -3.76 -3.14 -6.74
CA PRO A 115 -2.40 -2.54 -6.76
C PRO A 115 -2.00 -1.76 -5.52
N ARG A 116 -2.94 -1.53 -4.61
CA ARG A 116 -2.70 -0.85 -3.32
C ARG A 116 -2.82 -1.77 -2.12
N SER A 117 -3.10 -3.05 -2.31
CA SER A 117 -3.08 -4.00 -1.21
C SER A 117 -1.66 -4.25 -0.73
N LEU A 118 -1.53 -4.61 0.55
CA LEU A 118 -0.22 -4.87 1.14
C LEU A 118 0.45 -6.09 0.49
N ILE A 119 -0.31 -7.15 0.23
CA ILE A 119 0.23 -8.36 -0.42
C ILE A 119 0.68 -8.07 -1.86
N TYR A 120 -0.08 -7.31 -2.64
CA TYR A 120 0.32 -6.92 -3.99
C TYR A 120 1.63 -6.12 -3.98
N CYS A 121 1.75 -5.16 -3.04
CA CYS A 121 2.98 -4.40 -2.88
C CYS A 121 4.18 -5.32 -2.56
N CYS A 122 4.00 -6.29 -1.66
CA CYS A 122 5.04 -7.29 -1.36
C CYS A 122 5.42 -8.13 -2.58
N ASP A 123 4.45 -8.57 -3.38
CA ASP A 123 4.72 -9.34 -4.59
C ASP A 123 5.56 -8.55 -5.60
N ILE A 124 5.25 -7.27 -5.78
CA ILE A 124 6.03 -6.39 -6.68
C ILE A 124 7.42 -6.09 -6.12
N LEU A 125 7.54 -5.81 -4.82
CA LEU A 125 8.84 -5.61 -4.16
C LEU A 125 9.74 -6.85 -4.33
N ARG A 126 9.19 -8.04 -4.11
CA ARG A 126 9.91 -9.29 -4.32
C ARG A 126 10.35 -9.47 -5.77
N LEU A 127 9.49 -9.14 -6.74
CA LEU A 127 9.80 -9.24 -8.17
C LEU A 127 11.03 -8.37 -8.53
N HIS A 128 11.03 -7.10 -8.11
CA HIS A 128 12.11 -6.17 -8.43
C HIS A 128 13.40 -6.49 -7.66
N LEU A 129 13.31 -6.93 -6.40
CA LEU A 129 14.48 -7.42 -5.67
C LEU A 129 15.07 -8.70 -6.29
N LEU A 130 14.23 -9.60 -6.83
CA LEU A 130 14.70 -10.77 -7.56
C LEU A 130 15.43 -10.38 -8.86
N SER A 131 14.94 -9.37 -9.58
CA SER A 131 15.60 -8.81 -10.75
C SER A 131 17.01 -8.29 -10.41
N LEU A 132 17.12 -7.48 -9.34
CA LEU A 132 18.40 -6.97 -8.85
C LEU A 132 19.34 -8.11 -8.38
N CYS A 133 18.83 -9.11 -7.68
CA CYS A 133 19.62 -10.29 -7.31
C CYS A 133 20.23 -10.99 -8.54
N SER A 134 19.47 -11.03 -9.63
CA SER A 134 19.96 -11.63 -10.89
C SER A 134 21.01 -10.75 -11.57
N ALA A 135 20.81 -9.43 -11.59
CA ALA A 135 21.75 -8.47 -12.17
C ALA A 135 23.09 -8.46 -11.42
N TYR A 136 23.04 -8.38 -10.09
CA TYR A 136 24.24 -8.37 -9.24
C TYR A 136 24.80 -9.75 -8.89
N ARG A 137 24.14 -10.84 -9.32
CA ARG A 137 24.52 -12.23 -9.00
C ARG A 137 24.71 -12.48 -7.50
N ASN A 138 23.91 -11.80 -6.68
CA ASN A 138 23.97 -11.85 -5.22
C ASN A 138 22.57 -11.90 -4.64
N LYS A 139 22.39 -12.51 -3.46
CA LYS A 139 21.14 -12.50 -2.70
C LYS A 139 21.36 -11.73 -1.39
N PRO A 140 21.16 -10.42 -1.39
CA PRO A 140 21.38 -9.59 -0.22
C PRO A 140 20.33 -9.82 0.88
N ALA A 141 20.55 -9.24 2.07
CA ALA A 141 19.68 -9.41 3.22
C ALA A 141 18.26 -8.87 2.97
N SER A 142 18.12 -7.81 2.16
CA SER A 142 16.83 -7.27 1.75
C SER A 142 15.94 -8.29 1.03
N PHE A 143 16.54 -9.18 0.21
CA PHE A 143 15.79 -10.26 -0.43
C PHE A 143 15.25 -11.28 0.59
N SER A 144 16.03 -11.62 1.61
CA SER A 144 15.57 -12.50 2.69
C SER A 144 14.44 -11.84 3.52
N LYS A 145 14.56 -10.52 3.78
CA LYS A 145 13.53 -9.75 4.49
C LYS A 145 12.20 -9.71 3.73
N ILE A 146 12.19 -9.46 2.42
CA ILE A 146 10.95 -9.46 1.64
C ILE A 146 10.29 -10.84 1.58
N MET A 147 11.07 -11.92 1.51
CA MET A 147 10.55 -13.28 1.57
C MET A 147 9.86 -13.58 2.91
N GLN A 148 10.47 -13.18 4.03
CA GLN A 148 9.86 -13.31 5.35
C GLN A 148 8.58 -12.49 5.48
N LEU A 149 8.58 -11.27 4.95
CA LEU A 149 7.42 -10.38 4.96
C LEU A 149 6.27 -11.00 4.14
N GLN A 150 6.54 -11.50 2.95
CA GLN A 150 5.55 -12.16 2.10
C GLN A 150 4.95 -13.41 2.78
N ASN A 151 5.76 -14.23 3.44
CA ASN A 151 5.28 -15.41 4.14
C ASN A 151 4.25 -15.08 5.23
N ARG A 152 4.33 -13.91 5.88
CA ARG A 152 3.31 -13.49 6.87
C ARG A 152 1.93 -13.35 6.27
N PHE A 153 1.81 -12.86 5.03
CA PHE A 153 0.53 -12.77 4.33
C PHE A 153 0.01 -14.12 3.86
N LEU A 154 0.89 -15.10 3.64
CA LEU A 154 0.50 -16.45 3.24
C LEU A 154 0.05 -17.31 4.42
N THR A 155 0.48 -16.98 5.63
CA THR A 155 0.19 -17.75 6.85
C THR A 155 -0.98 -17.20 7.66
N HIS A 156 -1.46 -15.99 7.36
CA HIS A 156 -2.55 -15.35 8.09
C HIS A 156 -3.71 -15.05 7.14
N ASP A 157 -4.87 -15.60 7.44
CA ASP A 157 -6.12 -15.14 6.85
C ASP A 157 -6.61 -13.87 7.56
N ILE A 158 -7.67 -13.27 7.05
CA ILE A 158 -8.19 -12.02 7.61
C ILE A 158 -8.75 -12.23 9.02
N GLU A 159 -9.30 -13.40 9.34
CA GLU A 159 -9.84 -13.71 10.66
C GLU A 159 -8.72 -13.78 11.70
N ALA A 160 -7.59 -14.41 11.35
CA ALA A 160 -6.40 -14.44 12.21
C ALA A 160 -5.84 -13.03 12.45
N ILE A 161 -5.83 -12.15 11.42
CA ILE A 161 -5.40 -10.75 11.55
C ILE A 161 -6.32 -9.99 12.51
N PHE A 162 -7.63 -10.15 12.39
CA PHE A 162 -8.58 -9.50 13.31
C PHE A 162 -8.47 -10.05 14.73
N LYS A 163 -8.26 -11.34 14.89
CA LYS A 163 -8.08 -11.98 16.21
C LYS A 163 -6.79 -11.53 16.89
N PHE A 164 -5.71 -11.36 16.14
CA PHE A 164 -4.46 -10.83 16.65
C PHE A 164 -4.57 -9.34 17.03
N GLY A 165 -5.39 -8.60 16.30
CA GLY A 165 -5.56 -7.15 16.39
C GLY A 165 -5.08 -6.45 15.12
N LEU A 166 -6.02 -5.88 14.37
CA LEU A 166 -5.71 -5.21 13.09
C LEU A 166 -4.67 -4.10 13.27
N HIS A 167 -4.79 -3.31 14.35
CA HIS A 167 -3.83 -2.25 14.67
C HIS A 167 -2.41 -2.79 14.86
N ASP A 168 -2.24 -3.78 15.72
CA ASP A 168 -0.92 -4.36 16.02
C ASP A 168 -0.31 -5.00 14.77
N PHE A 169 -1.14 -5.65 13.95
CA PHE A 169 -0.73 -6.17 12.65
C PHE A 169 -0.23 -5.05 11.72
N LEU A 170 -0.98 -3.95 11.57
CA LEU A 170 -0.62 -2.84 10.70
C LEU A 170 0.64 -2.11 11.18
N GLN A 171 0.79 -1.86 12.49
CA GLN A 171 2.00 -1.29 13.07
C GLN A 171 3.22 -2.17 12.80
N LYS A 172 3.05 -3.49 12.92
CA LYS A 172 4.12 -4.43 12.58
C LYS A 172 4.47 -4.39 11.10
N MET A 173 3.49 -4.27 10.20
CA MET A 173 3.74 -4.13 8.76
C MET A 173 4.48 -2.83 8.44
N ILE A 174 4.08 -1.69 9.02
CA ILE A 174 4.77 -0.40 8.87
C ILE A 174 6.25 -0.52 9.28
N SER A 175 6.52 -1.10 10.45
CA SER A 175 7.90 -1.33 10.91
C SER A 175 8.69 -2.21 9.93
N LEU A 176 8.11 -3.29 9.44
CA LEU A 176 8.79 -4.23 8.52
C LEU A 176 9.07 -3.61 7.14
N PHE A 177 8.20 -2.74 6.63
CA PHE A 177 8.47 -2.00 5.39
C PHE A 177 9.57 -0.96 5.59
N ALA A 178 9.63 -0.28 6.74
CA ALA A 178 10.71 0.63 7.09
C ALA A 178 12.06 -0.13 7.20
N ASP A 179 12.09 -1.25 7.92
CA ASP A 179 13.27 -2.11 8.06
C ASP A 179 13.74 -2.67 6.70
N LEU A 180 12.81 -2.94 5.78
CA LEU A 180 13.15 -3.37 4.42
C LEU A 180 13.78 -2.23 3.62
N SER A 181 13.22 -1.01 3.72
CA SER A 181 13.75 0.17 3.05
C SER A 181 15.19 0.46 3.47
N GLU A 182 15.43 0.51 4.79
CA GLU A 182 16.78 0.70 5.34
C GLU A 182 17.76 -0.40 4.88
N GLN A 183 17.31 -1.66 4.85
CA GLN A 183 18.14 -2.75 4.38
C GLN A 183 18.49 -2.64 2.89
N ILE A 184 17.57 -2.16 2.05
CA ILE A 184 17.85 -1.92 0.63
C ILE A 184 18.91 -0.82 0.46
N GLU A 185 18.83 0.26 1.25
CA GLU A 185 19.85 1.33 1.25
C GLU A 185 21.24 0.79 1.60
N ILE A 186 21.32 -0.07 2.63
CA ILE A 186 22.57 -0.70 3.07
C ILE A 186 23.13 -1.65 1.99
N ASP A 187 22.27 -2.53 1.47
CA ASP A 187 22.68 -3.59 0.53
C ASP A 187 23.19 -3.02 -0.82
N TYR A 188 22.63 -1.88 -1.24
CA TYR A 188 22.95 -1.25 -2.53
C TYR A 188 23.70 0.07 -2.41
N ARG A 189 24.18 0.44 -1.22
CA ARG A 189 25.13 1.53 -0.94
C ARG A 189 24.71 2.88 -1.49
N PHE A 190 23.52 3.36 -1.15
CA PHE A 190 23.02 4.64 -1.65
C PHE A 190 23.78 5.87 -1.11
N TYR A 191 24.69 5.69 -0.16
CA TYR A 191 25.43 6.75 0.53
C TYR A 191 26.95 6.67 0.34
N GLU A 192 27.46 5.99 -0.69
CA GLU A 192 28.88 6.02 -1.06
C GLU A 192 29.18 7.04 -2.15
#